data_829ece0ca466fc068e2f52ce7c013a1a
#
_entry.id   829ece0ca466fc068e2f52ce7c013a1a
#
_cell.length_a   1.000
_cell.length_b   1.000
_cell.length_c   1.000
_cell.angle_alpha   90.00
_cell.angle_beta   90.00
_cell.angle_gamma   90.00
#
_symmetry.space_group_name_H-M   'P 1'
#
loop_
_entity.id
_entity.type
_entity.pdbx_description
1 polymer ?
#
loop_
_entity_poly.entity_id
_entity_poly.type
_entity_poly.pdbx_seq_one_letter_code
_entity_poly.pdbx_strand_id
1 'polypeptide(L)'
;VITLLLMISIAVKAELTNRMFDVRHVGYAEGLSSQRVFSIVEDGDGAMWIATKTGIDRYNGHTVKNYDLPGSFYYGDLAGRRLYLLYDAQQGLFAYDHTGRIYRYSTILDHFEQVLHLGQLIQEEVILNKLCLDSDGTWWMGADKGLYKQEADHRIVAVLKGQYVNDIAFAGESLFVGTSNGVWQLSHALPDKKRQLLEGWNVQTLFCDKPKKELWIGTFGSGLSVMNLDTSKVLALEGQGSTFLHPIRAITDYDVHTILIGVDGGG
;
A
#
# COMPACT_ATOMS: atom_id res chain seq x y z
N VAL A 1 -20.00 -40.13 -31.25
CA VAL A 1 -19.10 -38.98 -31.20
C VAL A 1 -18.93 -38.58 -29.74
N ILE A 2 -17.83 -38.99 -29.13
CA ILE A 2 -17.52 -38.70 -27.72
C ILE A 2 -16.65 -37.43 -27.75
N THR A 3 -17.21 -36.34 -27.24
CA THR A 3 -16.48 -35.06 -27.09
C THR A 3 -15.72 -35.13 -25.75
N LEU A 4 -14.41 -35.30 -25.85
CA LEU A 4 -13.47 -35.25 -24.73
C LEU A 4 -13.29 -33.81 -24.29
N LEU A 5 -13.92 -33.43 -23.18
CA LEU A 5 -13.69 -32.13 -22.52
C LEU A 5 -12.32 -32.19 -21.82
N LEU A 6 -11.30 -31.59 -22.41
CA LEU A 6 -10.02 -31.39 -21.75
C LEU A 6 -10.16 -30.28 -20.72
N MET A 7 -10.34 -30.62 -19.47
CA MET A 7 -10.16 -29.72 -18.34
C MET A 7 -8.66 -29.48 -18.16
N ILE A 8 -8.17 -28.37 -18.67
CA ILE A 8 -6.82 -27.89 -18.33
C ILE A 8 -6.94 -27.27 -16.95
N SER A 9 -6.64 -28.03 -15.91
CA SER A 9 -6.35 -27.49 -14.60
C SER A 9 -4.97 -26.85 -14.67
N ILE A 10 -4.93 -25.54 -14.71
CA ILE A 10 -3.68 -24.80 -14.50
C ILE A 10 -3.37 -24.93 -13.01
N ALA A 11 -2.64 -25.96 -12.63
CA ALA A 11 -2.01 -26.04 -11.34
C ALA A 11 -0.88 -25.00 -11.34
N VAL A 12 -1.09 -23.85 -10.70
CA VAL A 12 -0.02 -22.93 -10.34
C VAL A 12 0.82 -23.69 -9.30
N LYS A 13 1.85 -24.38 -9.73
CA LYS A 13 2.91 -24.86 -8.85
C LYS A 13 3.69 -23.63 -8.42
N ALA A 14 3.57 -23.23 -7.17
CA ALA A 14 4.54 -22.39 -6.52
C ALA A 14 5.85 -23.24 -6.43
N GLU A 15 6.67 -23.20 -7.47
CA GLU A 15 8.04 -23.64 -7.36
C GLU A 15 8.77 -22.56 -6.55
N LEU A 16 9.05 -22.87 -5.29
CA LEU A 16 10.14 -22.25 -4.55
C LEU A 16 11.43 -22.61 -5.30
N THR A 17 11.74 -21.85 -6.35
CA THR A 17 13.08 -21.88 -6.93
C THR A 17 14.02 -21.49 -5.80
N ASN A 18 15.01 -22.32 -5.55
CA ASN A 18 16.08 -22.12 -4.57
C ASN A 18 16.94 -20.93 -5.06
N ARG A 19 16.37 -19.72 -5.08
CA ARG A 19 17.11 -18.48 -5.35
C ARG A 19 17.91 -18.18 -4.10
N MET A 20 19.20 -18.26 -4.18
CA MET A 20 20.11 -17.75 -3.14
C MET A 20 19.99 -16.23 -3.18
N PHE A 21 19.30 -15.69 -2.18
CA PHE A 21 19.29 -14.24 -1.93
C PHE A 21 20.56 -13.90 -1.14
N ASP A 22 21.24 -12.84 -1.55
CA ASP A 22 22.26 -12.22 -0.69
C ASP A 22 21.52 -11.40 0.36
N VAL A 23 21.46 -11.94 1.58
CA VAL A 23 20.72 -11.31 2.69
C VAL A 23 21.67 -10.43 3.48
N ARG A 24 21.39 -9.12 3.49
CA ARG A 24 22.11 -8.15 4.31
C ARG A 24 21.20 -7.63 5.42
N HIS A 25 21.69 -7.72 6.65
CA HIS A 25 21.00 -7.14 7.79
C HIS A 25 21.38 -5.66 7.94
N VAL A 26 20.35 -4.79 8.09
CA VAL A 26 20.52 -3.38 8.43
C VAL A 26 19.80 -3.12 9.75
N GLY A 27 20.54 -2.78 10.80
CA GLY A 27 20.02 -2.61 12.13
C GLY A 27 20.64 -1.41 12.86
N TYR A 28 20.62 -1.43 14.18
CA TYR A 28 21.23 -0.36 14.99
C TYR A 28 22.73 -0.20 14.75
N ALA A 29 23.44 -1.28 14.45
CA ALA A 29 24.87 -1.24 14.17
C ALA A 29 25.19 -0.43 12.90
N GLU A 30 24.28 -0.47 11.91
CA GLU A 30 24.37 0.28 10.66
C GLU A 30 23.79 1.70 10.78
N GLY A 31 23.20 2.04 11.94
CA GLY A 31 22.66 3.38 12.23
C GLY A 31 21.15 3.50 12.10
N LEU A 32 20.40 2.39 11.93
CA LEU A 32 18.94 2.44 11.87
C LEU A 32 18.37 2.96 13.21
N SER A 33 17.45 3.92 13.14
CA SER A 33 16.92 4.60 14.33
C SER A 33 16.00 3.71 15.17
N SER A 34 15.35 2.70 14.55
CA SER A 34 14.53 1.69 15.23
C SER A 34 14.43 0.43 14.38
N GLN A 35 14.40 -0.74 15.04
CA GLN A 35 14.15 -2.03 14.37
C GLN A 35 12.68 -2.24 14.02
N ARG A 36 11.77 -1.40 14.52
CA ARG A 36 10.36 -1.46 14.14
C ARG A 36 10.12 -0.62 12.91
N VAL A 37 10.09 -1.29 11.77
CA VAL A 37 9.88 -0.70 10.44
C VAL A 37 8.39 -0.79 10.07
N PHE A 38 7.84 0.28 9.48
CA PHE A 38 6.45 0.35 9.02
C PHE A 38 6.32 0.41 7.50
N SER A 39 7.29 1.04 6.83
CA SER A 39 7.26 1.23 5.38
C SER A 39 8.68 1.40 4.85
N ILE A 40 8.90 0.93 3.63
CA ILE A 40 10.16 1.07 2.92
C ILE A 40 9.83 1.47 1.48
N VAL A 41 10.55 2.45 0.94
CA VAL A 41 10.51 2.83 -0.48
C VAL A 41 11.92 3.12 -0.98
N GLU A 42 12.13 2.89 -2.26
CA GLU A 42 13.36 3.29 -2.96
C GLU A 42 13.10 4.60 -3.69
N ASP A 43 14.05 5.54 -3.64
CA ASP A 43 13.99 6.78 -4.40
C ASP A 43 14.62 6.64 -5.79
N GLY A 44 14.52 7.69 -6.62
CA GLY A 44 15.09 7.69 -7.97
C GLY A 44 16.61 7.58 -8.05
N ASP A 45 17.31 7.77 -6.95
CA ASP A 45 18.77 7.65 -6.82
C ASP A 45 19.19 6.27 -6.30
N GLY A 46 18.22 5.36 -6.04
CA GLY A 46 18.45 4.03 -5.49
C GLY A 46 18.69 3.99 -3.99
N ALA A 47 18.42 5.07 -3.26
CA ALA A 47 18.48 5.07 -1.81
C ALA A 47 17.18 4.53 -1.21
N MET A 48 17.32 3.70 -0.16
CA MET A 48 16.19 3.15 0.57
C MET A 48 15.78 4.11 1.69
N TRP A 49 14.52 4.53 1.66
CA TRP A 49 13.91 5.29 2.74
C TRP A 49 13.06 4.37 3.60
N ILE A 50 13.28 4.42 4.89
CA ILE A 50 12.76 3.46 5.86
C ILE A 50 12.00 4.24 6.95
N ALA A 51 10.68 4.10 6.97
CA ALA A 51 9.86 4.65 8.03
C ALA A 51 9.90 3.72 9.24
N THR A 52 10.34 4.25 10.36
CA THR A 52 10.50 3.51 11.62
C THR A 52 9.62 4.07 12.72
N LYS A 53 9.63 3.43 13.89
CA LYS A 53 8.92 3.93 15.07
C LYS A 53 9.41 5.31 15.52
N THR A 54 10.67 5.65 15.28
CA THR A 54 11.32 6.84 15.82
C THR A 54 11.52 7.97 14.79
N GLY A 55 11.32 7.70 13.52
CA GLY A 55 11.50 8.67 12.44
C GLY A 55 11.68 8.02 11.09
N ILE A 56 12.35 8.71 10.19
CA ILE A 56 12.65 8.23 8.83
C ILE A 56 14.16 8.11 8.68
N ASP A 57 14.59 6.96 8.19
CA ASP A 57 15.99 6.66 7.92
C ASP A 57 16.22 6.58 6.41
N ARG A 58 17.30 7.18 5.91
CA ARG A 58 17.75 7.03 4.53
C ARG A 58 19.01 6.19 4.49
N TYR A 59 18.96 5.06 3.83
CA TYR A 59 20.09 4.16 3.63
C TYR A 59 20.56 4.19 2.17
N ASN A 60 21.83 4.51 1.94
CA ASN A 60 22.44 4.64 0.62
C ASN A 60 23.30 3.43 0.22
N GLY A 61 23.12 2.29 0.88
CA GLY A 61 23.96 1.09 0.68
C GLY A 61 25.16 1.01 1.64
N HIS A 62 25.56 2.12 2.28
CA HIS A 62 26.74 2.19 3.17
C HIS A 62 26.43 2.80 4.52
N THR A 63 25.70 3.90 4.56
CA THR A 63 25.41 4.68 5.76
C THR A 63 23.92 4.95 5.90
N VAL A 64 23.46 5.09 7.13
CA VAL A 64 22.11 5.52 7.46
C VAL A 64 22.15 6.98 7.92
N LYS A 65 21.28 7.81 7.36
CA LYS A 65 21.00 9.16 7.83
C LYS A 65 19.57 9.20 8.38
N ASN A 66 19.42 9.76 9.58
CA ASN A 66 18.14 9.85 10.27
C ASN A 66 17.50 11.22 10.02
N TYR A 67 16.17 11.25 9.91
CA TYR A 67 15.37 12.45 9.70
C TYR A 67 14.23 12.49 10.71
N ASP A 68 14.05 13.65 11.34
CA ASP A 68 12.92 13.97 12.19
C ASP A 68 11.77 14.58 11.37
N LEU A 69 10.55 14.38 11.85
CA LEU A 69 9.38 15.04 11.27
C LEU A 69 8.99 16.27 12.08
N PRO A 70 8.56 17.38 11.42
CA PRO A 70 8.07 18.56 12.09
C PRO A 70 6.94 18.24 13.09
N GLY A 71 7.00 18.83 14.29
CA GLY A 71 6.01 18.60 15.36
C GLY A 71 6.15 17.29 16.12
N SER A 72 7.22 16.51 15.85
CA SER A 72 7.48 15.25 16.56
C SER A 72 8.23 15.40 17.89
N PHE A 73 8.24 16.60 18.47
CA PHE A 73 9.05 16.95 19.66
C PHE A 73 8.68 16.20 20.96
N TYR A 74 7.67 15.35 20.96
CA TYR A 74 7.31 14.56 22.13
C TYR A 74 7.53 13.08 21.90
N TYR A 75 8.54 12.50 22.53
CA TYR A 75 8.82 11.06 22.58
C TYR A 75 7.60 10.22 22.99
N GLY A 76 6.62 10.79 23.68
CA GLY A 76 5.39 10.13 24.07
C GLY A 76 4.37 9.94 22.93
N ASP A 77 4.32 10.88 21.99
CA ASP A 77 3.32 10.89 20.89
C ASP A 77 3.66 9.91 19.77
N LEU A 78 4.94 9.59 19.58
CA LEU A 78 5.40 8.65 18.55
C LEU A 78 5.16 7.18 18.93
N ALA A 79 4.88 6.86 20.19
CA ALA A 79 4.75 5.47 20.65
C ALA A 79 3.63 4.69 19.96
N GLY A 80 2.61 5.36 19.44
CA GLY A 80 1.49 4.79 18.69
C GLY A 80 1.44 5.14 17.20
N ARG A 81 2.26 6.07 16.73
CA ARG A 81 2.24 6.49 15.32
C ARG A 81 2.76 5.40 14.40
N ARG A 82 1.96 5.09 13.38
CA ARG A 82 2.42 4.33 12.21
C ARG A 82 2.77 5.35 11.14
N LEU A 83 3.99 5.24 10.62
CA LEU A 83 4.55 6.14 9.63
C LEU A 83 4.74 5.37 8.33
N TYR A 84 4.29 5.94 7.23
CA TYR A 84 4.36 5.35 5.91
C TYR A 84 5.06 6.29 4.94
N LEU A 85 5.60 5.73 3.88
CA LEU A 85 6.30 6.45 2.83
C LEU A 85 5.61 6.22 1.49
N LEU A 86 5.69 7.23 0.63
CA LEU A 86 5.28 7.18 -0.76
C LEU A 86 6.33 7.92 -1.59
N TYR A 87 6.89 7.24 -2.58
CA TYR A 87 7.76 7.86 -3.57
C TYR A 87 7.04 7.94 -4.91
N ASP A 88 7.06 9.11 -5.51
CA ASP A 88 6.58 9.39 -6.85
C ASP A 88 7.70 10.02 -7.68
N ALA A 89 7.94 9.52 -8.89
CA ALA A 89 9.05 9.97 -9.72
C ALA A 89 8.97 11.44 -10.15
N GLN A 90 7.76 12.02 -10.17
CA GLN A 90 7.54 13.41 -10.57
C GLN A 90 7.41 14.35 -9.36
N GLN A 91 6.76 13.90 -8.31
CA GLN A 91 6.46 14.72 -7.13
C GLN A 91 7.45 14.54 -5.98
N GLY A 92 8.26 13.48 -6.01
CA GLY A 92 9.26 13.17 -5.00
C GLY A 92 8.75 12.32 -3.85
N LEU A 93 9.40 12.43 -2.70
CA LEU A 93 9.15 11.62 -1.52
C LEU A 93 8.17 12.30 -0.57
N PHE A 94 7.19 11.51 -0.14
CA PHE A 94 6.24 11.87 0.90
C PHE A 94 6.31 10.89 2.07
N ALA A 95 6.02 11.40 3.25
CA ALA A 95 5.72 10.60 4.43
C ALA A 95 4.33 10.94 4.94
N TYR A 96 3.62 9.99 5.51
CA TYR A 96 2.35 10.25 6.16
C TYR A 96 2.16 9.38 7.39
N ASP A 97 1.46 9.91 8.37
CA ASP A 97 1.15 9.19 9.58
C ASP A 97 -0.35 8.85 9.67
N HIS A 98 -0.67 7.89 10.52
CA HIS A 98 -2.05 7.45 10.72
C HIS A 98 -2.97 8.54 11.30
N THR A 99 -2.44 9.66 11.81
CA THR A 99 -3.26 10.80 12.29
C THR A 99 -3.67 11.74 11.15
N GLY A 100 -3.28 11.42 9.90
CA GLY A 100 -3.64 12.19 8.71
C GLY A 100 -2.71 13.34 8.38
N ARG A 101 -1.54 13.42 9.00
CA ARG A 101 -0.51 14.39 8.63
C ARG A 101 0.30 13.84 7.45
N ILE A 102 0.54 14.69 6.46
CA ILE A 102 1.32 14.38 5.27
C ILE A 102 2.48 15.36 5.20
N TYR A 103 3.66 14.81 4.96
CA TYR A 103 4.92 15.52 4.87
C TYR A 103 5.55 15.30 3.51
N ARG A 104 6.22 16.32 2.99
CA ARG A 104 7.02 16.24 1.76
C ARG A 104 8.48 16.42 2.09
N TYR A 105 9.34 15.61 1.53
CA TYR A 105 10.78 15.79 1.62
C TYR A 105 11.25 16.87 0.66
N SER A 106 11.98 17.83 1.20
CA SER A 106 12.66 18.88 0.42
C SER A 106 14.10 18.46 0.15
N THR A 107 14.44 18.19 -1.10
CA THR A 107 15.82 17.88 -1.50
C THR A 107 16.77 19.06 -1.35
N ILE A 108 16.25 20.30 -1.42
CA ILE A 108 17.02 21.53 -1.29
C ILE A 108 17.37 21.79 0.18
N LEU A 109 16.39 21.62 1.06
CA LEU A 109 16.54 21.90 2.49
C LEU A 109 16.94 20.69 3.31
N ASP A 110 16.92 19.50 2.68
CA ASP A 110 17.28 18.21 3.27
C ASP A 110 16.52 17.90 4.56
N HIS A 111 15.20 18.16 4.55
CA HIS A 111 14.29 17.85 5.65
C HIS A 111 12.85 17.65 5.16
N PHE A 112 11.98 17.14 6.04
CA PHE A 112 10.56 17.01 5.77
C PHE A 112 9.77 18.24 6.24
N GLU A 113 8.83 18.68 5.42
CA GLU A 113 7.88 19.77 5.73
C GLU A 113 6.46 19.20 5.74
N GLN A 114 5.65 19.59 6.72
CA GLN A 114 4.23 19.21 6.73
C GLN A 114 3.50 20.02 5.66
N VAL A 115 2.86 19.31 4.71
CA VAL A 115 2.14 19.94 3.59
C VAL A 115 0.63 19.83 3.71
N LEU A 116 0.13 18.85 4.50
CA LEU A 116 -1.31 18.66 4.68
C LEU A 116 -1.59 17.97 6.03
N HIS A 117 -2.79 18.23 6.58
CA HIS A 117 -3.38 17.45 7.67
C HIS A 117 -4.84 17.17 7.35
N LEU A 118 -5.14 15.92 6.96
CA LEU A 118 -6.46 15.51 6.48
C LEU A 118 -7.55 15.81 7.51
N GLY A 119 -7.37 15.42 8.77
CA GLY A 119 -8.35 15.63 9.81
C GLY A 119 -8.71 17.10 10.06
N GLN A 120 -7.71 17.99 9.93
CA GLN A 120 -7.97 19.44 10.03
C GLN A 120 -8.80 19.98 8.87
N LEU A 121 -8.53 19.48 7.64
CA LEU A 121 -9.23 19.94 6.44
C LEU A 121 -10.68 19.47 6.39
N ILE A 122 -10.94 18.25 6.85
CA ILE A 122 -12.32 17.70 6.89
C ILE A 122 -13.04 17.95 8.22
N GLN A 123 -12.34 18.54 9.20
CA GLN A 123 -12.85 18.84 10.55
C GLN A 123 -13.34 17.59 11.31
N GLU A 124 -12.68 16.47 11.12
CA GLU A 124 -12.95 15.19 11.78
C GLU A 124 -11.64 14.49 12.15
N GLU A 125 -11.64 13.75 13.27
CA GLU A 125 -10.55 12.82 13.56
C GLU A 125 -10.61 11.64 12.59
N VAL A 126 -9.48 11.33 11.97
CA VAL A 126 -9.37 10.23 10.98
C VAL A 126 -8.13 9.39 11.24
N ILE A 127 -8.23 8.12 10.84
CA ILE A 127 -7.08 7.22 10.72
C ILE A 127 -6.75 7.10 9.24
N LEU A 128 -5.66 7.73 8.81
CA LEU A 128 -5.17 7.63 7.43
C LEU A 128 -4.39 6.31 7.25
N ASN A 129 -4.92 5.43 6.43
CA ASN A 129 -4.33 4.12 6.16
C ASN A 129 -3.51 4.09 4.87
N LYS A 130 -3.93 4.84 3.84
CA LYS A 130 -3.28 4.85 2.54
C LYS A 130 -3.29 6.23 1.92
N LEU A 131 -2.13 6.66 1.44
CA LEU A 131 -1.94 7.79 0.53
C LEU A 131 -1.42 7.26 -0.80
N CYS A 132 -1.97 7.72 -1.90
CA CYS A 132 -1.45 7.45 -3.24
C CYS A 132 -1.74 8.61 -4.19
N LEU A 133 -1.01 8.62 -5.30
CA LEU A 133 -1.16 9.58 -6.39
C LEU A 133 -1.67 8.85 -7.63
N ASP A 134 -2.59 9.47 -8.35
CA ASP A 134 -2.95 8.98 -9.69
C ASP A 134 -1.97 9.48 -10.75
N SER A 135 -2.20 9.11 -12.01
CA SER A 135 -1.35 9.51 -13.14
C SER A 135 -1.26 11.02 -13.35
N ASP A 136 -2.24 11.77 -12.88
CA ASP A 136 -2.31 13.23 -13.00
C ASP A 136 -1.71 13.92 -11.77
N GLY A 137 -1.21 13.14 -10.82
CA GLY A 137 -0.62 13.62 -9.57
C GLY A 137 -1.66 14.06 -8.54
N THR A 138 -2.91 13.66 -8.71
CA THR A 138 -3.97 13.94 -7.73
C THR A 138 -3.84 13.02 -6.53
N TRP A 139 -4.01 13.56 -5.35
CA TRP A 139 -3.92 12.81 -4.11
C TRP A 139 -5.23 12.10 -3.78
N TRP A 140 -5.09 10.81 -3.48
CA TRP A 140 -6.15 9.95 -2.98
C TRP A 140 -5.78 9.42 -1.60
N MET A 141 -6.69 9.57 -0.65
CA MET A 141 -6.46 9.28 0.76
C MET A 141 -7.52 8.31 1.26
N GLY A 142 -7.09 7.10 1.58
CA GLY A 142 -7.93 6.07 2.20
C GLY A 142 -7.85 6.14 3.72
N ALA A 143 -8.98 6.30 4.37
CA ALA A 143 -9.07 6.45 5.82
C ALA A 143 -10.19 5.58 6.43
N ASP A 144 -10.25 5.53 7.75
CA ASP A 144 -11.28 4.82 8.50
C ASP A 144 -12.69 5.37 8.26
N LYS A 145 -12.81 6.64 7.83
CA LYS A 145 -14.08 7.31 7.54
C LYS A 145 -14.48 7.29 6.07
N GLY A 146 -13.55 6.92 5.18
CA GLY A 146 -13.84 6.88 3.75
C GLY A 146 -12.64 7.07 2.85
N LEU A 147 -12.94 7.25 1.57
CA LEU A 147 -12.00 7.65 0.54
C LEU A 147 -12.16 9.14 0.26
N TYR A 148 -11.04 9.84 0.25
CA TYR A 148 -10.96 11.26 -0.04
C TYR A 148 -10.07 11.53 -1.25
N LYS A 149 -10.40 12.59 -1.99
CA LYS A 149 -9.64 13.06 -3.14
C LYS A 149 -9.31 14.53 -2.98
N GLN A 150 -8.12 14.95 -3.37
CA GLN A 150 -7.79 16.36 -3.49
C GLN A 150 -8.22 16.88 -4.87
N GLU A 151 -9.01 17.93 -4.89
CA GLU A 151 -9.40 18.62 -6.13
C GLU A 151 -8.30 19.61 -6.56
N ALA A 152 -8.38 20.10 -7.82
CA ALA A 152 -7.40 21.02 -8.39
C ALA A 152 -7.27 22.34 -7.62
N ASP A 153 -8.30 22.75 -6.90
CA ASP A 153 -8.30 23.93 -6.03
C ASP A 153 -7.83 23.63 -4.59
N HIS A 154 -7.19 22.47 -4.39
CA HIS A 154 -6.68 21.95 -3.12
C HIS A 154 -7.74 21.59 -2.07
N ARG A 155 -9.03 21.66 -2.38
CA ARG A 155 -10.08 21.16 -1.49
C ARG A 155 -10.04 19.63 -1.41
N ILE A 156 -10.37 19.11 -0.24
CA ILE A 156 -10.55 17.67 -0.04
C ILE A 156 -12.03 17.34 -0.12
N VAL A 157 -12.37 16.39 -0.99
CA VAL A 157 -13.74 15.90 -1.17
C VAL A 157 -13.84 14.44 -0.79
N ALA A 158 -14.93 14.06 -0.12
CA ALA A 158 -15.20 12.68 0.20
C ALA A 158 -15.89 11.99 -1.00
N VAL A 159 -15.22 11.00 -1.56
CA VAL A 159 -15.68 10.20 -2.70
C VAL A 159 -16.48 8.97 -2.24
N LEU A 160 -16.03 8.32 -1.17
CA LEU A 160 -16.68 7.14 -0.59
C LEU A 160 -16.75 7.35 0.93
N LYS A 161 -17.97 7.61 1.44
CA LYS A 161 -18.18 7.89 2.87
C LYS A 161 -18.55 6.62 3.64
N GLY A 162 -18.15 6.59 4.92
CA GLY A 162 -18.56 5.54 5.86
C GLY A 162 -17.95 4.17 5.59
N GLN A 163 -16.88 4.09 4.78
CA GLN A 163 -16.14 2.88 4.51
C GLN A 163 -14.77 2.94 5.19
N TYR A 164 -14.39 1.88 5.88
CA TYR A 164 -13.04 1.75 6.40
C TYR A 164 -12.12 1.32 5.27
N VAL A 165 -11.39 2.27 4.69
CA VAL A 165 -10.48 2.03 3.56
C VAL A 165 -9.12 1.59 4.10
N ASN A 166 -8.65 0.42 3.64
CA ASN A 166 -7.35 -0.14 4.01
C ASN A 166 -6.28 0.11 2.94
N ASP A 167 -6.66 -0.05 1.66
CA ASP A 167 -5.72 0.08 0.56
C ASP A 167 -6.38 0.59 -0.73
N ILE A 168 -5.58 1.10 -1.65
CA ILE A 168 -6.00 1.67 -2.93
C ILE A 168 -5.06 1.19 -4.02
N ALA A 169 -5.61 0.74 -5.16
CA ALA A 169 -4.84 0.35 -6.33
C ALA A 169 -5.43 0.92 -7.63
N PHE A 170 -4.56 1.38 -8.53
CA PHE A 170 -4.95 1.90 -9.84
C PHE A 170 -4.74 0.86 -10.94
N ALA A 171 -5.74 0.69 -11.80
CA ALA A 171 -5.69 -0.17 -12.97
C ALA A 171 -6.29 0.56 -14.18
N GLY A 172 -5.45 1.21 -14.97
CA GLY A 172 -5.89 2.08 -16.06
C GLY A 172 -6.78 3.22 -15.54
N GLU A 173 -8.00 3.35 -16.08
CA GLU A 173 -8.97 4.34 -15.62
C GLU A 173 -9.76 3.91 -14.37
N SER A 174 -9.56 2.70 -13.88
CA SER A 174 -10.24 2.19 -12.69
C SER A 174 -9.40 2.39 -11.44
N LEU A 175 -10.09 2.78 -10.39
CA LEU A 175 -9.58 2.83 -9.03
C LEU A 175 -10.26 1.72 -8.23
N PHE A 176 -9.46 0.85 -7.63
CA PHE A 176 -9.92 -0.19 -6.72
C PHE A 176 -9.60 0.20 -5.29
N VAL A 177 -10.60 0.12 -4.42
CA VAL A 177 -10.52 0.52 -3.01
C VAL A 177 -10.83 -0.68 -2.15
N GLY A 178 -9.83 -1.18 -1.45
CA GLY A 178 -9.96 -2.26 -0.49
C GLY A 178 -10.48 -1.74 0.84
N THR A 179 -11.60 -2.31 1.30
CA THR A 179 -12.23 -1.90 2.54
C THR A 179 -12.41 -3.08 3.50
N SER A 180 -12.79 -2.79 4.75
CA SER A 180 -13.18 -3.83 5.70
C SER A 180 -14.42 -4.63 5.27
N ASN A 181 -15.13 -4.18 4.21
CA ASN A 181 -16.34 -4.84 3.69
C ASN A 181 -16.33 -4.94 2.16
N GLY A 182 -15.24 -5.45 1.58
CA GLY A 182 -15.13 -5.71 0.14
C GLY A 182 -14.25 -4.75 -0.61
N VAL A 183 -14.34 -4.84 -1.93
CA VAL A 183 -13.62 -3.98 -2.87
C VAL A 183 -14.62 -3.06 -3.55
N TRP A 184 -14.33 -1.76 -3.59
CA TRP A 184 -15.06 -0.83 -4.43
C TRP A 184 -14.27 -0.56 -5.71
N GLN A 185 -14.94 -0.61 -6.85
CA GLN A 185 -14.41 -0.15 -8.13
C GLN A 185 -15.04 1.18 -8.48
N LEU A 186 -14.21 2.17 -8.75
CA LEU A 186 -14.59 3.52 -9.18
C LEU A 186 -13.92 3.85 -10.51
N SER A 187 -14.54 4.71 -11.32
CA SER A 187 -13.82 5.40 -12.39
C SER A 187 -13.08 6.60 -11.78
N HIS A 188 -11.79 6.72 -12.02
CA HIS A 188 -11.00 7.82 -11.46
C HIS A 188 -11.41 9.18 -12.07
N ALA A 189 -11.82 9.18 -13.34
CA ALA A 189 -12.34 10.38 -14.01
C ALA A 189 -13.80 10.73 -13.59
N LEU A 190 -14.60 9.71 -13.19
CA LEU A 190 -16.00 9.85 -12.80
C LEU A 190 -16.26 9.08 -11.49
N PRO A 191 -15.83 9.60 -10.34
CA PRO A 191 -15.90 8.87 -9.07
C PRO A 191 -17.32 8.51 -8.61
N ASP A 192 -18.34 9.15 -9.14
CA ASP A 192 -19.74 8.80 -8.87
C ASP A 192 -20.16 7.46 -9.49
N LYS A 193 -19.46 7.01 -10.56
CA LYS A 193 -19.64 5.68 -11.13
C LYS A 193 -18.86 4.68 -10.31
N LYS A 194 -19.52 4.11 -9.32
CA LYS A 194 -18.93 3.15 -8.37
C LYS A 194 -19.77 1.90 -8.23
N ARG A 195 -19.11 0.76 -8.05
CA ARG A 195 -19.75 -0.52 -7.73
C ARG A 195 -18.97 -1.24 -6.64
N GLN A 196 -19.69 -1.93 -5.76
CA GLN A 196 -19.09 -2.80 -4.77
C GLN A 196 -18.90 -4.20 -5.33
N LEU A 197 -17.73 -4.77 -5.06
CA LEU A 197 -17.34 -6.13 -5.41
C LEU A 197 -16.93 -6.84 -4.12
N LEU A 198 -17.07 -8.16 -4.07
CA LEU A 198 -16.60 -8.99 -2.96
C LEU A 198 -17.09 -8.50 -1.60
N GLU A 199 -18.38 -8.14 -1.51
CA GLU A 199 -19.02 -7.73 -0.26
C GLU A 199 -18.79 -8.77 0.85
N GLY A 200 -18.55 -8.31 2.07
CA GLY A 200 -18.24 -9.16 3.22
C GLY A 200 -16.76 -9.53 3.37
N TRP A 201 -15.92 -9.22 2.41
CA TRP A 201 -14.49 -9.50 2.50
C TRP A 201 -13.74 -8.37 3.23
N ASN A 202 -12.97 -8.72 4.26
CA ASN A 202 -12.10 -7.76 4.92
C ASN A 202 -10.77 -7.65 4.16
N VAL A 203 -10.73 -6.75 3.18
CA VAL A 203 -9.56 -6.53 2.31
C VAL A 203 -8.52 -5.71 3.05
N GLN A 204 -7.28 -6.20 3.09
CA GLN A 204 -6.16 -5.54 3.78
C GLN A 204 -5.20 -4.86 2.80
N THR A 205 -4.96 -5.48 1.65
CA THR A 205 -4.03 -4.96 0.65
C THR A 205 -4.49 -5.32 -0.76
N LEU A 206 -4.18 -4.45 -1.69
CA LEU A 206 -4.43 -4.59 -3.12
C LEU A 206 -3.14 -4.37 -3.89
N PHE A 207 -2.89 -5.20 -4.90
CA PHE A 207 -1.80 -4.99 -5.85
C PHE A 207 -2.32 -5.21 -7.27
N CYS A 208 -2.07 -4.25 -8.16
CA CYS A 208 -2.46 -4.35 -9.57
C CYS A 208 -1.26 -4.76 -10.43
N ASP A 209 -1.25 -5.99 -10.91
CA ASP A 209 -0.35 -6.46 -11.96
C ASP A 209 -0.89 -5.97 -13.31
N LYS A 210 -0.43 -4.77 -13.72
CA LYS A 210 -0.92 -4.12 -14.96
C LYS A 210 -0.64 -4.95 -16.22
N PRO A 211 0.58 -5.52 -16.41
CA PRO A 211 0.87 -6.39 -17.56
C PRO A 211 -0.04 -7.60 -17.69
N LYS A 212 -0.38 -8.25 -16.57
CA LYS A 212 -1.25 -9.41 -16.56
C LYS A 212 -2.72 -9.08 -16.48
N LYS A 213 -3.07 -7.79 -16.26
CA LYS A 213 -4.42 -7.32 -16.00
C LYS A 213 -5.09 -8.06 -14.84
N GLU A 214 -4.37 -8.17 -13.75
CA GLU A 214 -4.78 -8.87 -12.54
C GLU A 214 -4.81 -7.91 -11.34
N LEU A 215 -5.85 -8.02 -10.53
CA LEU A 215 -5.90 -7.41 -9.21
C LEU A 215 -5.72 -8.50 -8.17
N TRP A 216 -4.63 -8.43 -7.44
CA TRP A 216 -4.31 -9.29 -6.32
C TRP A 216 -4.93 -8.72 -5.06
N ILE A 217 -5.63 -9.55 -4.29
CA ILE A 217 -6.47 -9.14 -3.18
C ILE A 217 -6.07 -9.95 -1.95
N GLY A 218 -5.40 -9.29 -1.02
CA GLY A 218 -5.03 -9.84 0.28
C GLY A 218 -6.07 -9.48 1.34
N THR A 219 -6.50 -10.47 2.12
CA THR A 219 -7.58 -10.30 3.10
C THR A 219 -7.14 -10.60 4.52
N PHE A 220 -7.97 -10.21 5.47
CA PHE A 220 -7.91 -10.64 6.86
C PHE A 220 -8.81 -11.88 7.02
N GLY A 221 -8.23 -13.06 6.84
CA GLY A 221 -8.91 -14.33 7.14
C GLY A 221 -9.59 -15.05 5.98
N SER A 222 -9.70 -14.44 4.77
CA SER A 222 -10.18 -15.12 3.55
C SER A 222 -9.04 -15.46 2.57
N GLY A 223 -7.78 -15.28 3.01
CA GLY A 223 -6.62 -15.62 2.22
C GLY A 223 -6.30 -14.63 1.11
N LEU A 224 -5.69 -15.18 0.05
CA LEU A 224 -5.26 -14.46 -1.13
C LEU A 224 -6.11 -14.83 -2.33
N SER A 225 -6.50 -13.83 -3.11
CA SER A 225 -7.26 -14.04 -4.34
C SER A 225 -6.75 -13.15 -5.47
N VAL A 226 -7.00 -13.56 -6.69
CA VAL A 226 -6.68 -12.80 -7.91
C VAL A 226 -7.95 -12.60 -8.71
N MET A 227 -8.22 -11.34 -9.06
CA MET A 227 -9.31 -10.98 -9.94
C MET A 227 -8.75 -10.59 -11.32
N ASN A 228 -9.26 -11.24 -12.36
CA ASN A 228 -8.98 -10.82 -13.74
C ASN A 228 -9.76 -9.55 -14.06
N LEU A 229 -9.09 -8.50 -14.51
CA LEU A 229 -9.68 -7.17 -14.71
C LEU A 229 -10.61 -7.09 -15.94
N ASP A 230 -10.38 -7.92 -16.96
CA ASP A 230 -11.21 -7.94 -18.16
C ASP A 230 -12.54 -8.69 -17.93
N THR A 231 -12.50 -9.78 -17.15
CA THR A 231 -13.67 -10.66 -16.97
C THR A 231 -14.35 -10.51 -15.61
N SER A 232 -13.72 -9.81 -14.66
CA SER A 232 -14.11 -9.71 -13.24
C SER A 232 -14.22 -11.07 -12.53
N LYS A 233 -13.64 -12.13 -13.10
CA LYS A 233 -13.59 -13.44 -12.44
C LYS A 233 -12.56 -13.43 -11.34
N VAL A 234 -12.93 -13.97 -10.17
CA VAL A 234 -12.06 -14.08 -8.99
C VAL A 234 -11.67 -15.54 -8.80
N LEU A 235 -10.38 -15.77 -8.61
CA LEU A 235 -9.79 -17.06 -8.26
C LEU A 235 -9.16 -16.95 -6.88
N ALA A 236 -9.63 -17.76 -5.94
CA ALA A 236 -8.95 -17.92 -4.66
C ALA A 236 -7.69 -18.76 -4.86
N LEU A 237 -6.56 -18.31 -4.29
CA LEU A 237 -5.31 -19.04 -4.35
C LEU A 237 -5.18 -19.92 -3.09
N GLU A 238 -5.00 -21.20 -3.30
CA GLU A 238 -4.73 -22.15 -2.21
C GLU A 238 -3.21 -22.17 -1.97
N GLY A 239 -2.78 -21.76 -0.77
CA GLY A 239 -1.40 -21.91 -0.32
C GLY A 239 -1.10 -23.34 0.14
N GLN A 240 0.17 -23.73 0.10
CA GLN A 240 0.60 -24.95 0.78
C GLN A 240 0.51 -24.76 2.29
N GLY A 241 -0.30 -25.58 2.96
CA GLY A 241 -0.53 -25.50 4.40
C GLY A 241 -1.45 -24.34 4.80
N SER A 242 -1.25 -23.82 6.03
CA SER A 242 -2.07 -22.74 6.61
C SER A 242 -1.61 -21.33 6.22
N THR A 243 -0.72 -21.17 5.25
CA THR A 243 -0.04 -19.91 4.93
C THR A 243 -1.02 -18.75 4.65
N PHE A 244 -2.11 -19.00 3.93
CA PHE A 244 -3.08 -17.96 3.61
C PHE A 244 -4.25 -17.84 4.60
N LEU A 245 -4.22 -18.55 5.71
CA LEU A 245 -5.19 -18.36 6.80
C LEU A 245 -4.86 -17.13 7.67
N HIS A 246 -3.65 -16.64 7.57
CA HIS A 246 -3.19 -15.43 8.26
C HIS A 246 -3.46 -14.17 7.44
N PRO A 247 -3.57 -12.99 8.07
CA PRO A 247 -3.77 -11.74 7.36
C PRO A 247 -2.66 -11.46 6.33
N ILE A 248 -3.05 -11.18 5.10
CA ILE A 248 -2.12 -10.72 4.05
C ILE A 248 -1.92 -9.23 4.22
N ARG A 249 -0.69 -8.80 4.51
CA ARG A 249 -0.35 -7.41 4.84
C ARG A 249 0.25 -6.62 3.69
N ALA A 250 0.94 -7.29 2.79
CA ALA A 250 1.59 -6.65 1.66
C ALA A 250 1.63 -7.60 0.46
N ILE A 251 1.48 -7.03 -0.71
CA ILE A 251 1.65 -7.71 -1.99
C ILE A 251 2.44 -6.76 -2.87
N THR A 252 3.53 -7.24 -3.47
CA THR A 252 4.34 -6.47 -4.41
C THR A 252 4.97 -7.40 -5.45
N ASP A 253 5.35 -6.86 -6.58
CA ASP A 253 6.17 -7.56 -7.56
C ASP A 253 7.65 -7.57 -7.13
N TYR A 254 8.32 -8.65 -7.45
CA TYR A 254 9.78 -8.77 -7.37
C TYR A 254 10.37 -8.70 -8.78
N ASP A 255 9.76 -9.41 -9.71
CA ASP A 255 10.05 -9.37 -11.13
C ASP A 255 8.78 -9.73 -11.93
N VAL A 256 8.86 -9.74 -13.26
CA VAL A 256 7.71 -10.01 -14.17
C VAL A 256 7.03 -11.37 -13.94
N HIS A 257 7.68 -12.30 -13.22
CA HIS A 257 7.17 -13.65 -12.96
C HIS A 257 6.91 -13.92 -11.47
N THR A 258 7.37 -13.03 -10.56
CA THR A 258 7.39 -13.30 -9.12
C THR A 258 6.66 -12.20 -8.36
N ILE A 259 5.69 -12.60 -7.56
CA ILE A 259 4.98 -11.75 -6.59
C ILE A 259 5.44 -12.13 -5.18
N LEU A 260 5.80 -11.13 -4.38
CA LEU A 260 6.09 -11.29 -2.96
C LEU A 260 4.84 -11.00 -2.14
N ILE A 261 4.57 -11.84 -1.17
CA ILE A 261 3.39 -11.76 -0.31
C ILE A 261 3.83 -11.76 1.15
N GLY A 262 3.57 -10.67 1.84
CA GLY A 262 3.79 -10.53 3.27
C GLY A 262 2.59 -11.02 4.06
N VAL A 263 2.79 -12.05 4.87
CA VAL A 263 1.76 -12.70 5.69
C VAL A 263 2.04 -12.45 7.16
N ASP A 264 1.03 -12.06 7.93
CA ASP A 264 1.16 -11.79 9.36
C ASP A 264 1.40 -13.11 10.13
N GLY A 265 2.53 -13.22 10.84
CA GLY A 265 2.89 -14.41 11.60
C GLY A 265 3.26 -15.64 10.76
N GLY A 266 3.48 -15.51 9.47
CA GLY A 266 3.80 -16.59 8.53
C GLY A 266 5.20 -16.51 7.92
N GLY A 267 6.16 -15.88 8.59
CA GLY A 267 7.56 -15.74 8.13
C GLY A 267 8.40 -16.97 8.31
#